data_3f4e172f6ea4d45a103f18ba86fc9670
#
_entry.id   3f4e172f6ea4d45a103f18ba86fc9670
#
_cell.length_a   1.000
_cell.length_b   1.000
_cell.length_c   1.000
_cell.angle_alpha   90.00
_cell.angle_beta   90.00
_cell.angle_gamma   90.00
#
_symmetry.space_group_name_H-M   'P 1'
#
loop_
_entity.id
_entity.type
_entity.pdbx_description
1 polymer ?
#
loop_
_entity_poly.entity_id
_entity_poly.type
_entity_poly.pdbx_seq_one_letter_code
_entity_poly.pdbx_strand_id
1 'polypeptide(L)'
;EPYLKNRQIMRFKDAIYDLNNNVSQPGIYAIPSELSMNSPLVPMENPDPVYGPYIRWDLYKELGYPQIDALEDLLPVLKQMQELEPAADNGEKTYAFSFFKDWDSNLMNAVKQPCCFYGYDEYGFVLVKADSSDYQSIIDPDSLYVRVLKWYFDANQMGLVDPESSTQTFESFETKYKEGQLLFCTWPWVAQPAYNTQERTKEGKGFMMADIGDMVIYSYGCSPVGNQKVVMSIGSKAEDPERLAAFVDWLYSPEGIRNNRAQTSGGMAGPEGLCWEYGEDGPYLTDFGKKALLGEDVEVPEEWGKGTWSEGISALNYSTVASCELDEKGYPYAYLLWDSVRNMNISPLEIDWREKMGAETTMEYLQKNNKILVSPGTGYMAPQENSEMAAIRRQCRKVIQEYSWNIVFAADEAEFNRLYEQMCKEVKELGYETMLDIDLWNAKKKEDARWEAV
;
A
#
# COMPACT_ATOMS: atom_id res chain seq x y z
N GLU A 1 -9.26 -29.86 -7.01
CA GLU A 1 -8.28 -30.37 -7.98
C GLU A 1 -8.91 -30.92 -9.27
N PRO A 2 -9.91 -31.83 -9.26
CA PRO A 2 -10.48 -32.36 -10.51
C PRO A 2 -11.13 -31.30 -11.40
N TYR A 3 -11.57 -30.18 -10.85
CA TYR A 3 -12.22 -29.09 -11.58
C TYR A 3 -11.23 -28.08 -12.18
N LEU A 4 -9.97 -28.06 -11.75
CA LEU A 4 -8.94 -27.14 -12.24
C LEU A 4 -8.11 -27.73 -13.39
N LYS A 5 -8.27 -29.03 -13.70
CA LYS A 5 -7.48 -29.71 -14.72
C LYS A 5 -7.76 -29.13 -16.11
N ASN A 6 -6.68 -28.73 -16.81
CA ASN A 6 -6.71 -28.12 -18.15
C ASN A 6 -7.41 -26.72 -18.21
N ARG A 7 -7.42 -25.99 -17.12
CA ARG A 7 -8.02 -24.68 -17.00
C ARG A 7 -6.99 -23.54 -17.14
N GLN A 8 -7.46 -22.33 -17.41
CA GLN A 8 -6.63 -21.12 -17.56
C GLN A 8 -5.75 -20.84 -16.32
N ILE A 9 -6.30 -21.08 -15.15
CA ILE A 9 -5.59 -20.91 -13.88
C ILE A 9 -4.35 -21.80 -13.75
N MET A 10 -4.27 -22.89 -14.52
CA MET A 10 -3.14 -23.83 -14.45
C MET A 10 -1.82 -23.28 -14.99
N ARG A 11 -1.82 -22.11 -15.63
CA ARG A 11 -0.57 -21.37 -15.91
C ARG A 11 0.17 -20.99 -14.63
N PHE A 12 -0.54 -20.84 -13.51
CA PHE A 12 -0.02 -20.55 -12.18
C PHE A 12 0.02 -21.77 -11.26
N LYS A 13 0.05 -23.00 -11.82
CA LYS A 13 -0.03 -24.26 -11.06
C LYS A 13 1.03 -24.36 -9.95
N ASP A 14 2.26 -23.90 -10.23
CA ASP A 14 3.36 -24.02 -9.30
C ASP A 14 3.11 -23.18 -8.03
N ALA A 15 2.62 -21.95 -8.19
CA ALA A 15 2.20 -21.10 -7.07
C ALA A 15 1.04 -21.70 -6.27
N ILE A 16 0.07 -22.33 -6.96
CA ILE A 16 -1.08 -22.98 -6.32
C ILE A 16 -0.61 -24.20 -5.51
N TYR A 17 0.24 -25.05 -6.08
CA TYR A 17 0.77 -26.21 -5.37
C TYR A 17 1.65 -25.80 -4.20
N ASP A 18 2.51 -24.79 -4.35
CA ASP A 18 3.37 -24.31 -3.27
C ASP A 18 2.57 -23.82 -2.07
N LEU A 19 1.54 -22.98 -2.30
CA LEU A 19 0.62 -22.56 -1.24
C LEU A 19 0.01 -23.76 -0.51
N ASN A 20 -0.49 -24.76 -1.25
CA ASN A 20 -1.22 -25.89 -0.68
C ASN A 20 -0.31 -26.96 -0.07
N ASN A 21 0.98 -26.97 -0.37
CA ASN A 21 1.97 -27.83 0.30
C ASN A 21 2.15 -27.47 1.78
N ASN A 22 1.73 -26.30 2.20
CA ASN A 22 1.72 -25.89 3.62
C ASN A 22 0.57 -26.54 4.42
N VAL A 23 -0.35 -27.26 3.77
CA VAL A 23 -1.45 -27.98 4.42
C VAL A 23 -1.07 -29.44 4.63
N SER A 24 -1.31 -29.99 5.82
CA SER A 24 -0.94 -31.35 6.19
C SER A 24 -1.64 -32.46 5.39
N GLN A 25 -2.78 -32.15 4.77
CA GLN A 25 -3.52 -33.09 3.93
C GLN A 25 -3.32 -32.75 2.45
N PRO A 26 -3.04 -33.75 1.58
CA PRO A 26 -2.90 -33.51 0.14
C PRO A 26 -4.19 -32.95 -0.47
N GLY A 27 -4.06 -31.91 -1.29
CA GLY A 27 -5.21 -31.32 -2.01
C GLY A 27 -4.96 -29.86 -2.37
N ILE A 28 -5.88 -29.26 -3.13
CA ILE A 28 -5.92 -27.84 -3.40
C ILE A 28 -7.09 -27.25 -2.59
N TYR A 29 -6.77 -26.45 -1.61
CA TYR A 29 -7.71 -25.83 -0.67
C TYR A 29 -7.88 -24.34 -0.93
N ALA A 30 -6.83 -23.69 -1.48
CA ALA A 30 -6.80 -22.27 -1.68
C ALA A 30 -5.99 -21.91 -2.94
N ILE A 31 -6.32 -20.76 -3.51
CA ILE A 31 -5.65 -20.16 -4.67
C ILE A 31 -5.15 -18.80 -4.26
N PRO A 32 -3.84 -18.48 -4.44
CA PRO A 32 -3.28 -17.21 -4.04
C PRO A 32 -3.70 -16.08 -4.98
N SER A 33 -3.79 -14.86 -4.45
CA SER A 33 -3.97 -13.63 -5.23
C SER A 33 -2.64 -13.05 -5.72
N GLU A 34 -2.71 -12.00 -6.50
CA GLU A 34 -1.55 -11.19 -6.95
C GLU A 34 -0.44 -12.02 -7.60
N LEU A 35 -0.85 -13.00 -8.39
CA LEU A 35 0.07 -13.86 -9.13
C LEU A 35 0.83 -13.07 -10.19
N SER A 36 2.09 -13.40 -10.42
CA SER A 36 2.89 -12.77 -11.47
C SER A 36 3.89 -13.76 -12.07
N MET A 37 4.16 -13.60 -13.38
CA MET A 37 5.23 -14.28 -14.09
C MET A 37 6.52 -13.45 -14.13
N ASN A 38 6.50 -12.24 -13.56
CA ASN A 38 7.67 -11.37 -13.51
C ASN A 38 8.68 -11.84 -12.47
N SER A 39 9.94 -11.44 -12.65
CA SER A 39 10.99 -11.67 -11.66
C SER A 39 10.64 -11.08 -10.30
N PRO A 40 10.97 -11.74 -9.18
CA PRO A 40 10.80 -11.21 -7.83
C PRO A 40 11.49 -9.85 -7.58
N LEU A 41 12.45 -9.47 -8.41
CA LEU A 41 13.12 -8.16 -8.35
C LEU A 41 12.35 -7.03 -9.07
N VAL A 42 11.27 -7.34 -9.75
CA VAL A 42 10.40 -6.34 -10.36
C VAL A 42 9.45 -5.80 -9.29
N PRO A 43 9.35 -4.48 -9.10
CA PRO A 43 8.35 -3.89 -8.22
C PRO A 43 6.95 -4.32 -8.61
N MET A 44 6.17 -4.76 -7.64
CA MET A 44 4.78 -5.15 -7.88
C MET A 44 3.89 -3.92 -8.09
N GLU A 45 4.24 -2.80 -7.46
CA GLU A 45 3.48 -1.56 -7.49
C GLU A 45 3.82 -0.71 -8.72
N ASN A 46 2.79 -0.12 -9.33
CA ASN A 46 2.90 0.83 -10.43
C ASN A 46 1.52 1.49 -10.68
N PRO A 47 1.40 2.79 -10.97
CA PRO A 47 2.47 3.79 -11.23
C PRO A 47 3.05 4.42 -9.96
N ASP A 48 2.43 4.22 -8.80
CA ASP A 48 2.86 4.75 -7.51
C ASP A 48 3.34 3.63 -6.58
N PRO A 49 4.30 3.89 -5.68
CA PRO A 49 4.64 2.96 -4.61
C PRO A 49 3.50 2.86 -3.59
N VAL A 50 3.49 1.80 -2.77
CA VAL A 50 2.53 1.68 -1.66
C VAL A 50 2.72 2.79 -0.62
N TYR A 51 3.96 3.19 -0.41
CA TYR A 51 4.38 4.16 0.60
C TYR A 51 5.16 5.31 0.00
N GLY A 52 4.96 6.51 0.53
CA GLY A 52 5.74 7.67 0.16
C GLY A 52 5.31 8.94 0.91
N PRO A 53 6.15 9.99 0.91
CA PRO A 53 5.81 11.27 1.50
C PRO A 53 4.93 12.10 0.56
N TYR A 54 3.63 11.81 0.53
CA TYR A 54 2.67 12.57 -0.26
C TYR A 54 2.19 13.79 0.51
N ILE A 55 2.31 14.97 -0.09
CA ILE A 55 1.96 16.25 0.51
C ILE A 55 1.00 17.05 -0.39
N ARG A 56 0.34 18.04 0.14
CA ARG A 56 -0.40 19.05 -0.64
C ARG A 56 0.59 19.80 -1.51
N TRP A 57 0.72 19.34 -2.76
CA TRP A 57 1.71 19.81 -3.71
C TRP A 57 1.53 21.28 -4.08
N ASP A 58 0.29 21.74 -4.16
CA ASP A 58 -0.06 23.14 -4.40
C ASP A 58 0.52 24.09 -3.33
N LEU A 59 0.43 23.72 -2.05
CA LEU A 59 1.00 24.50 -0.96
C LEU A 59 2.54 24.42 -0.96
N TYR A 60 3.09 23.25 -1.25
CA TYR A 60 4.53 23.07 -1.40
C TYR A 60 5.10 23.91 -2.54
N LYS A 61 4.37 24.00 -3.66
CA LYS A 61 4.67 24.91 -4.78
C LYS A 61 4.63 26.38 -4.34
N GLU A 62 3.63 26.80 -3.59
CA GLU A 62 3.48 28.16 -3.11
C GLU A 62 4.65 28.57 -2.22
N LEU A 63 5.22 27.65 -1.45
CA LEU A 63 6.43 27.83 -0.67
C LEU A 63 7.73 27.88 -1.52
N GLY A 64 7.64 27.66 -2.85
CA GLY A 64 8.76 27.64 -3.76
C GLY A 64 9.57 26.34 -3.74
N TYR A 65 8.98 25.23 -3.33
CA TYR A 65 9.59 23.89 -3.25
C TYR A 65 10.83 23.86 -2.36
N PRO A 66 10.71 24.16 -1.06
CA PRO A 66 11.83 24.12 -0.14
C PRO A 66 12.49 22.75 -0.15
N GLN A 67 13.83 22.74 -0.10
CA GLN A 67 14.60 21.49 -0.07
C GLN A 67 14.31 20.72 1.22
N ILE A 68 14.16 19.41 1.11
CA ILE A 68 13.94 18.47 2.22
C ILE A 68 15.06 17.43 2.13
N ASP A 69 16.08 17.55 2.97
CA ASP A 69 17.23 16.65 2.93
C ASP A 69 17.00 15.37 3.75
N ALA A 70 16.26 15.47 4.86
CA ALA A 70 15.91 14.38 5.75
C ALA A 70 14.45 14.47 6.23
N LEU A 71 13.95 13.42 6.86
CA LEU A 71 12.58 13.34 7.38
C LEU A 71 12.21 14.51 8.29
N GLU A 72 13.16 14.92 9.13
CA GLU A 72 12.99 16.00 10.10
C GLU A 72 12.75 17.36 9.43
N ASP A 73 13.34 17.59 8.25
CA ASP A 73 13.19 18.84 7.49
C ASP A 73 11.77 19.03 6.93
N LEU A 74 10.99 17.94 6.86
CA LEU A 74 9.62 18.00 6.42
C LEU A 74 8.70 18.73 7.42
N LEU A 75 8.98 18.68 8.73
CA LEU A 75 8.13 19.30 9.75
C LEU A 75 8.03 20.84 9.60
N PRO A 76 9.13 21.59 9.45
CA PRO A 76 9.01 23.02 9.22
C PRO A 76 8.34 23.38 7.90
N VAL A 77 8.45 22.54 6.86
CA VAL A 77 7.72 22.72 5.59
C VAL A 77 6.23 22.54 5.81
N LEU A 78 5.82 21.46 6.46
CA LEU A 78 4.40 21.19 6.79
C LEU A 78 3.83 22.27 7.72
N LYS A 79 4.66 22.84 8.61
CA LYS A 79 4.21 23.96 9.45
C LYS A 79 3.93 25.20 8.63
N GLN A 80 4.77 25.55 7.69
CA GLN A 80 4.52 26.67 6.77
C GLN A 80 3.30 26.41 5.89
N MET A 81 3.08 25.18 5.41
CA MET A 81 1.87 24.81 4.67
C MET A 81 0.61 24.97 5.53
N GLN A 82 0.63 24.58 6.81
CA GLN A 82 -0.48 24.80 7.75
C GLN A 82 -0.75 26.30 7.99
N GLU A 83 0.28 27.14 7.95
CA GLU A 83 0.15 28.59 8.09
C GLU A 83 -0.44 29.24 6.82
N LEU A 84 -0.17 28.69 5.62
CA LEU A 84 -0.80 29.13 4.37
C LEU A 84 -2.27 28.74 4.30
N GLU A 85 -2.61 27.53 4.74
CA GLU A 85 -3.99 27.03 4.76
C GLU A 85 -4.36 26.54 6.17
N PRO A 86 -4.65 27.48 7.11
CA PRO A 86 -4.91 27.14 8.51
C PRO A 86 -6.27 26.47 8.76
N ALA A 87 -7.17 26.55 7.79
CA ALA A 87 -8.50 25.94 7.81
C ALA A 87 -8.85 25.35 6.45
N ALA A 88 -9.48 24.19 6.43
CA ALA A 88 -10.01 23.53 5.26
C ALA A 88 -11.26 24.22 4.70
N ASP A 89 -11.77 23.77 3.54
CA ASP A 89 -12.95 24.32 2.87
C ASP A 89 -14.21 24.32 3.77
N ASN A 90 -14.32 23.37 4.70
CA ASN A 90 -15.41 23.28 5.68
C ASN A 90 -15.23 24.20 6.91
N GLY A 91 -14.13 24.94 7.00
CA GLY A 91 -13.78 25.83 8.11
C GLY A 91 -13.10 25.16 9.30
N GLU A 92 -12.92 23.84 9.28
CA GLU A 92 -12.19 23.10 10.30
C GLU A 92 -10.68 23.31 10.17
N LYS A 93 -9.97 23.21 11.31
CA LYS A 93 -8.52 23.41 11.34
C LYS A 93 -7.79 22.35 10.53
N THR A 94 -6.76 22.77 9.78
CA THR A 94 -5.86 21.85 9.09
C THR A 94 -4.77 21.32 10.00
N TYR A 95 -4.39 20.06 9.76
CA TYR A 95 -3.27 19.38 10.41
C TYR A 95 -2.37 18.74 9.36
N ALA A 96 -1.09 18.60 9.68
CA ALA A 96 -0.20 17.83 8.82
C ALA A 96 -0.54 16.34 8.90
N PHE A 97 -0.74 15.84 10.12
CA PHE A 97 -0.91 14.43 10.41
C PHE A 97 -2.22 14.16 11.17
N SER A 98 -2.83 13.06 10.80
CA SER A 98 -3.88 12.42 11.57
C SER A 98 -3.64 10.90 11.56
N PHE A 99 -4.08 10.18 12.59
CA PHE A 99 -3.84 8.75 12.74
C PHE A 99 -5.12 8.03 13.15
N PHE A 100 -5.10 6.69 13.10
CA PHE A 100 -6.17 5.81 13.56
C PHE A 100 -5.57 4.49 14.05
N LYS A 101 -6.32 3.74 14.89
CA LYS A 101 -5.86 2.50 15.54
C LYS A 101 -6.26 1.21 14.84
N ASP A 102 -7.21 1.28 13.91
CA ASP A 102 -7.85 0.08 13.33
C ASP A 102 -6.84 -0.91 12.71
N TRP A 103 -5.69 -0.41 12.24
CA TRP A 103 -4.65 -1.21 11.60
C TRP A 103 -3.39 -1.38 12.43
N ASP A 104 -3.43 -1.04 13.70
CA ASP A 104 -2.32 -1.36 14.59
C ASP A 104 -2.15 -2.89 14.67
N SER A 105 -0.93 -3.36 14.47
CA SER A 105 -0.60 -4.78 14.49
C SER A 105 0.42 -5.11 15.62
N ASN A 106 1.64 -5.50 15.31
CA ASN A 106 2.68 -5.63 16.35
C ASN A 106 3.16 -4.26 16.85
N LEU A 107 3.01 -3.24 16.02
CA LEU A 107 3.46 -1.86 16.20
C LEU A 107 2.29 -0.88 16.07
N MET A 108 2.50 0.37 16.45
CA MET A 108 1.64 1.46 16.03
C MET A 108 1.82 1.66 14.52
N ASN A 109 0.74 1.43 13.76
CA ASN A 109 0.80 1.44 12.31
C ASN A 109 1.31 2.76 11.73
N ALA A 110 0.83 3.89 12.25
CA ALA A 110 1.24 5.22 11.78
C ALA A 110 2.78 5.43 11.89
N VAL A 111 3.40 4.94 12.97
CA VAL A 111 4.85 5.07 13.20
C VAL A 111 5.64 4.12 12.29
N LYS A 112 5.11 2.94 12.01
CA LYS A 112 5.75 1.97 11.13
C LYS A 112 5.86 2.46 9.68
N GLN A 113 4.86 3.17 9.18
CA GLN A 113 4.79 3.53 7.77
C GLN A 113 5.96 4.38 7.26
N PRO A 114 6.41 5.47 7.94
CA PRO A 114 7.57 6.23 7.49
C PRO A 114 8.89 5.45 7.51
N CYS A 115 8.97 4.32 8.24
CA CYS A 115 10.14 3.44 8.16
C CYS A 115 10.32 2.88 6.74
N CYS A 116 9.21 2.73 5.98
CA CYS A 116 9.25 2.31 4.59
C CYS A 116 9.89 3.35 3.66
N PHE A 117 9.97 4.62 4.06
CA PHE A 117 10.68 5.66 3.28
C PHE A 117 12.20 5.44 3.28
N TYR A 118 12.69 4.62 4.19
CA TYR A 118 14.11 4.27 4.34
C TYR A 118 14.41 2.81 3.96
N GLY A 119 13.48 2.17 3.26
CA GLY A 119 13.65 0.81 2.74
C GLY A 119 13.38 -0.30 3.76
N TYR A 120 12.70 -0.02 4.88
CA TYR A 120 12.40 -1.01 5.91
C TYR A 120 10.91 -1.32 6.01
N ASP A 121 10.59 -2.58 6.26
CA ASP A 121 9.25 -3.02 6.61
C ASP A 121 9.27 -3.91 7.87
N GLU A 122 8.12 -4.04 8.53
CA GLU A 122 8.01 -4.81 9.78
C GLU A 122 8.02 -6.33 9.52
N TYR A 123 8.71 -7.04 10.39
CA TYR A 123 8.60 -8.47 10.55
C TYR A 123 8.55 -8.83 12.05
N GLY A 124 7.36 -8.99 12.61
CA GLY A 124 7.21 -9.14 14.06
C GLY A 124 7.60 -7.87 14.81
N PHE A 125 8.64 -7.96 15.63
CA PHE A 125 9.23 -6.83 16.38
C PHE A 125 10.56 -6.36 15.78
N VAL A 126 10.79 -6.66 14.49
CA VAL A 126 12.00 -6.27 13.76
C VAL A 126 11.62 -5.43 12.56
N LEU A 127 12.34 -4.35 12.31
CA LEU A 127 12.37 -3.69 11.01
C LEU A 127 13.44 -4.38 10.16
N VAL A 128 13.05 -4.83 8.98
CA VAL A 128 13.93 -5.52 8.03
C VAL A 128 14.11 -4.67 6.79
N LYS A 129 15.36 -4.40 6.42
CA LYS A 129 15.65 -3.70 5.18
C LYS A 129 15.33 -4.58 3.98
N ALA A 130 14.82 -4.01 2.90
CA ALA A 130 14.33 -4.75 1.74
C ALA A 130 15.40 -5.65 1.09
N ASP A 131 16.67 -5.21 1.10
CA ASP A 131 17.83 -5.97 0.64
C ASP A 131 18.43 -6.89 1.73
N SER A 132 17.77 -6.96 2.89
CA SER A 132 18.18 -7.75 4.06
C SER A 132 19.58 -7.42 4.59
N SER A 133 20.10 -6.23 4.27
CA SER A 133 21.43 -5.78 4.74
C SER A 133 21.42 -5.32 6.20
N ASP A 134 20.22 -5.04 6.78
CA ASP A 134 20.07 -4.56 8.15
C ASP A 134 18.76 -5.03 8.79
N TYR A 135 18.83 -5.23 10.12
CA TYR A 135 17.73 -5.66 10.98
C TYR A 135 17.75 -4.85 12.26
N GLN A 136 16.67 -4.16 12.59
CA GLN A 136 16.57 -3.29 13.76
C GLN A 136 15.48 -3.80 14.71
N SER A 137 15.83 -4.03 15.99
CA SER A 137 14.80 -4.16 17.03
C SER A 137 14.05 -2.83 17.16
N ILE A 138 12.72 -2.90 17.18
CA ILE A 138 11.89 -1.69 17.21
C ILE A 138 12.05 -0.85 18.48
N ILE A 139 12.53 -1.46 19.58
CA ILE A 139 12.76 -0.76 20.85
C ILE A 139 14.22 -0.30 21.00
N ASP A 140 15.08 -0.50 20.01
CA ASP A 140 16.43 0.05 20.08
C ASP A 140 16.39 1.58 19.91
N PRO A 141 17.15 2.35 20.70
CA PRO A 141 17.11 3.82 20.69
C PRO A 141 17.50 4.39 19.32
N ASP A 142 18.34 3.68 18.56
CA ASP A 142 18.82 4.08 17.24
C ASP A 142 17.96 3.50 16.10
N SER A 143 16.86 2.81 16.40
CA SER A 143 15.97 2.23 15.38
C SER A 143 15.18 3.33 14.65
N LEU A 144 14.81 3.04 13.39
CA LEU A 144 13.91 3.92 12.64
C LEU A 144 12.55 4.06 13.31
N TYR A 145 12.07 3.03 14.01
CA TYR A 145 10.80 3.13 14.74
C TYR A 145 10.85 4.21 15.83
N VAL A 146 11.94 4.27 16.61
CA VAL A 146 12.12 5.29 17.65
C VAL A 146 12.37 6.68 17.02
N ARG A 147 13.11 6.76 15.90
CA ARG A 147 13.27 8.00 15.13
C ARG A 147 11.92 8.56 14.67
N VAL A 148 11.02 7.72 14.14
CA VAL A 148 9.69 8.14 13.69
C VAL A 148 8.77 8.47 14.87
N LEU A 149 8.85 7.75 16.00
CA LEU A 149 8.16 8.14 17.23
C LEU A 149 8.54 9.56 17.65
N LYS A 150 9.85 9.87 17.65
CA LYS A 150 10.35 11.21 17.98
C LYS A 150 9.87 12.25 16.98
N TRP A 151 9.89 11.93 15.69
CA TRP A 151 9.41 12.81 14.63
C TRP A 151 7.94 13.17 14.80
N TYR A 152 7.06 12.21 15.12
CA TYR A 152 5.66 12.51 15.38
C TYR A 152 5.41 13.21 16.71
N PHE A 153 6.23 12.92 17.75
CA PHE A 153 6.20 13.71 18.97
C PHE A 153 6.54 15.18 18.68
N ASP A 154 7.61 15.46 17.92
CA ASP A 154 8.00 16.81 17.55
C ASP A 154 6.92 17.49 16.70
N ALA A 155 6.31 16.76 15.77
CA ALA A 155 5.14 17.24 15.03
C ALA A 155 3.97 17.64 15.95
N ASN A 156 3.70 16.84 16.98
CA ASN A 156 2.68 17.16 17.98
C ASN A 156 3.01 18.41 18.77
N GLN A 157 4.26 18.59 19.21
CA GLN A 157 4.73 19.81 19.88
C GLN A 157 4.56 21.07 19.00
N MET A 158 4.66 20.92 17.67
CA MET A 158 4.42 22.00 16.69
C MET A 158 2.92 22.24 16.39
N GLY A 159 2.02 21.44 16.97
CA GLY A 159 0.58 21.52 16.69
C GLY A 159 0.17 21.03 15.29
N LEU A 160 0.96 20.13 14.71
CA LEU A 160 0.77 19.53 13.40
C LEU A 160 -0.04 18.23 13.44
N VAL A 161 -0.20 17.62 14.61
CA VAL A 161 -0.95 16.36 14.78
C VAL A 161 -2.40 16.66 15.19
N ASP A 162 -3.32 16.01 14.52
CA ASP A 162 -4.74 16.03 14.83
C ASP A 162 -5.00 15.40 16.21
N PRO A 163 -5.59 16.13 17.18
CA PRO A 163 -5.83 15.61 18.52
C PRO A 163 -6.86 14.48 18.58
N GLU A 164 -7.72 14.32 17.56
CA GLU A 164 -8.71 13.25 17.48
C GLU A 164 -8.10 11.89 17.03
N SER A 165 -6.84 11.88 16.60
CA SER A 165 -6.15 10.70 16.07
C SER A 165 -6.28 9.44 16.94
N SER A 166 -6.31 9.57 18.26
CA SER A 166 -6.38 8.42 19.17
C SER A 166 -7.77 7.78 19.29
N THR A 167 -8.82 8.43 18.77
CA THR A 167 -10.23 8.04 18.96
C THR A 167 -11.00 7.83 17.66
N GLN A 168 -10.43 8.19 16.51
CA GLN A 168 -11.08 8.07 15.21
C GLN A 168 -10.83 6.70 14.55
N THR A 169 -11.68 6.39 13.57
CA THR A 169 -11.58 5.21 12.69
C THR A 169 -10.90 5.57 11.38
N PHE A 170 -10.53 4.56 10.58
CA PHE A 170 -10.04 4.76 9.21
C PHE A 170 -11.01 5.56 8.34
N GLU A 171 -12.32 5.31 8.45
CA GLU A 171 -13.35 6.03 7.69
C GLU A 171 -13.37 7.53 8.02
N SER A 172 -13.26 7.88 9.31
CA SER A 172 -13.17 9.28 9.75
C SER A 172 -11.87 9.93 9.25
N PHE A 173 -10.77 9.22 9.30
CA PHE A 173 -9.48 9.64 8.76
C PHE A 173 -9.54 9.92 7.25
N GLU A 174 -10.13 9.01 6.45
CA GLU A 174 -10.32 9.21 5.01
C GLU A 174 -11.22 10.43 4.72
N THR A 175 -12.27 10.64 5.51
CA THR A 175 -13.15 11.79 5.39
C THR A 175 -12.40 13.11 5.56
N LYS A 176 -11.43 13.20 6.48
CA LYS A 176 -10.60 14.40 6.66
C LYS A 176 -9.76 14.75 5.42
N TYR A 177 -9.30 13.75 4.64
CA TYR A 177 -8.70 14.04 3.33
C TYR A 177 -9.69 14.61 2.33
N LYS A 178 -10.89 14.04 2.23
CA LYS A 178 -11.95 14.52 1.33
C LYS A 178 -12.30 15.98 1.61
N GLU A 179 -12.29 16.37 2.88
CA GLU A 179 -12.60 17.71 3.36
C GLU A 179 -11.40 18.68 3.34
N GLY A 180 -10.19 18.21 2.98
CA GLY A 180 -9.00 19.04 2.88
C GLY A 180 -8.35 19.39 4.22
N GLN A 181 -8.66 18.69 5.29
CA GLN A 181 -8.13 18.96 6.64
C GLN A 181 -6.69 18.48 6.85
N LEU A 182 -6.16 17.64 5.94
CA LEU A 182 -4.84 17.01 6.10
C LEU A 182 -3.86 17.46 5.01
N LEU A 183 -2.59 17.59 5.37
CA LEU A 183 -1.54 18.11 4.48
C LEU A 183 -0.52 17.07 4.05
N PHE A 184 -0.44 15.93 4.74
CA PHE A 184 0.51 14.84 4.50
C PHE A 184 -0.19 13.48 4.52
N CYS A 185 0.27 12.56 3.69
CA CYS A 185 -0.15 11.16 3.71
C CYS A 185 1.02 10.24 3.37
N THR A 186 1.08 9.08 4.04
CA THR A 186 2.04 8.02 3.72
C THR A 186 1.57 7.11 2.58
N TRP A 187 0.28 7.17 2.22
CA TRP A 187 -0.35 6.30 1.23
C TRP A 187 -0.98 7.07 0.09
N PRO A 188 -0.45 7.00 -1.15
CA PRO A 188 -1.05 7.65 -2.32
C PRO A 188 -2.49 7.18 -2.55
N TRP A 189 -2.73 5.89 -2.40
CA TRP A 189 -4.04 5.25 -2.60
C TRP A 189 -5.12 5.68 -1.58
N VAL A 190 -4.76 6.43 -0.53
CA VAL A 190 -5.72 7.09 0.40
C VAL A 190 -5.91 8.54 0.02
N ALA A 191 -4.84 9.34 0.03
CA ALA A 191 -4.96 10.80 -0.12
C ALA A 191 -5.39 11.21 -1.54
N GLN A 192 -4.81 10.59 -2.58
CA GLN A 192 -5.11 10.98 -3.95
C GLN A 192 -6.57 10.70 -4.34
N PRO A 193 -7.13 9.48 -4.18
CA PRO A 193 -8.54 9.26 -4.49
C PRO A 193 -9.51 10.10 -3.65
N ALA A 194 -9.13 10.41 -2.41
CA ALA A 194 -9.99 11.18 -1.51
C ALA A 194 -9.98 12.69 -1.83
N TYR A 195 -8.81 13.25 -2.14
CA TYR A 195 -8.65 14.69 -2.30
C TYR A 195 -8.49 15.17 -3.76
N ASN A 196 -7.76 14.42 -4.61
CA ASN A 196 -7.41 14.82 -5.99
C ASN A 196 -8.62 14.67 -6.93
N THR A 197 -9.73 15.37 -6.62
CA THR A 197 -10.88 15.39 -7.52
C THR A 197 -10.53 16.10 -8.83
N GLN A 198 -11.30 15.83 -9.90
CA GLN A 198 -11.07 16.46 -11.20
C GLN A 198 -11.15 17.99 -11.12
N GLU A 199 -12.00 18.54 -10.24
CA GLU A 199 -12.11 19.97 -10.00
C GLU A 199 -10.83 20.52 -9.37
N ARG A 200 -10.36 19.91 -8.27
CA ARG A 200 -9.16 20.36 -7.55
C ARG A 200 -7.91 20.22 -8.39
N THR A 201 -7.73 19.12 -9.11
CA THR A 201 -6.55 18.91 -9.96
C THR A 201 -6.49 19.86 -11.15
N LYS A 202 -7.64 20.29 -11.71
CA LYS A 202 -7.71 21.37 -12.70
C LYS A 202 -7.28 22.73 -12.15
N GLU A 203 -7.46 22.96 -10.87
CA GLU A 203 -6.95 24.14 -10.14
C GLU A 203 -5.48 23.99 -9.73
N GLY A 204 -4.85 22.86 -10.00
CA GLY A 204 -3.49 22.55 -9.60
C GLY A 204 -3.36 22.11 -8.14
N LYS A 205 -4.47 21.80 -7.46
CA LYS A 205 -4.51 21.34 -6.07
C LYS A 205 -4.51 19.83 -5.98
N GLY A 206 -3.72 19.28 -5.05
CA GLY A 206 -3.71 17.84 -4.81
C GLY A 206 -2.49 17.32 -4.08
N PHE A 207 -2.55 16.04 -3.76
CA PHE A 207 -1.44 15.30 -3.15
C PHE A 207 -0.53 14.72 -4.23
N MET A 208 0.75 15.05 -4.16
CA MET A 208 1.80 14.43 -4.96
C MET A 208 2.99 14.10 -4.06
N MET A 209 3.83 13.14 -4.49
CA MET A 209 5.00 12.74 -3.73
C MET A 209 6.05 13.87 -3.72
N ALA A 210 6.52 14.24 -2.54
CA ALA A 210 7.71 15.07 -2.37
C ALA A 210 8.97 14.20 -2.37
N ASP A 211 10.11 14.79 -2.73
CA ASP A 211 11.40 14.15 -2.56
C ASP A 211 11.98 14.48 -1.18
N ILE A 212 12.43 13.46 -0.46
CA ILE A 212 13.28 13.60 0.72
C ILE A 212 14.68 13.12 0.32
N GLY A 213 15.69 13.94 0.53
CA GLY A 213 17.04 13.72 -0.01
C GLY A 213 17.63 12.34 0.32
N ASP A 214 17.50 11.91 1.56
CA ASP A 214 18.05 10.66 2.10
C ASP A 214 17.11 9.45 1.99
N MET A 215 15.91 9.59 1.41
CA MET A 215 14.96 8.48 1.31
C MET A 215 15.33 7.45 0.23
N VAL A 216 15.08 6.17 0.54
CA VAL A 216 15.07 5.06 -0.41
C VAL A 216 13.86 4.19 -0.08
N ILE A 217 12.80 4.27 -0.88
CA ILE A 217 11.48 3.69 -0.55
C ILE A 217 11.52 2.17 -0.66
N TYR A 218 10.93 1.50 0.34
CA TYR A 218 10.66 0.08 0.30
C TYR A 218 9.58 -0.24 -0.74
N SER A 219 9.85 -1.21 -1.61
CA SER A 219 8.87 -1.73 -2.56
C SER A 219 8.76 -3.24 -2.45
N TYR A 220 7.54 -3.75 -2.55
CA TYR A 220 7.33 -5.19 -2.67
C TYR A 220 7.70 -5.65 -4.08
N GLY A 221 8.49 -6.70 -4.17
CA GLY A 221 8.75 -7.40 -5.43
C GLY A 221 7.62 -8.37 -5.78
N CYS A 222 7.52 -8.71 -7.07
CA CYS A 222 6.62 -9.75 -7.51
C CYS A 222 6.88 -11.05 -6.73
N SER A 223 5.82 -11.77 -6.39
CA SER A 223 5.94 -13.04 -5.69
C SER A 223 5.75 -14.20 -6.67
N PRO A 224 6.69 -15.16 -6.75
CA PRO A 224 6.53 -16.34 -7.59
C PRO A 224 5.35 -17.22 -7.17
N VAL A 225 4.89 -17.06 -5.94
CA VAL A 225 3.78 -17.83 -5.34
C VAL A 225 2.55 -16.95 -5.03
N GLY A 226 2.54 -15.69 -5.45
CA GLY A 226 1.46 -14.74 -5.19
C GLY A 226 1.37 -14.34 -3.71
N ASN A 227 0.27 -13.67 -3.38
CA ASN A 227 -0.05 -13.30 -2.01
C ASN A 227 -0.76 -14.49 -1.31
N GLN A 228 -0.08 -15.07 -0.32
CA GLN A 228 -0.58 -16.24 0.43
C GLN A 228 -1.48 -15.87 1.62
N LYS A 229 -1.65 -14.59 1.93
CA LYS A 229 -2.54 -14.10 3.00
C LYS A 229 -3.96 -13.84 2.50
N VAL A 230 -4.09 -13.44 1.23
CA VAL A 230 -5.37 -13.20 0.56
C VAL A 230 -5.58 -14.30 -0.46
N VAL A 231 -6.45 -15.25 -0.15
CA VAL A 231 -6.64 -16.46 -0.93
C VAL A 231 -8.11 -16.69 -1.27
N MET A 232 -8.37 -17.36 -2.38
CA MET A 232 -9.72 -17.80 -2.77
C MET A 232 -9.89 -19.29 -2.51
N SER A 233 -11.02 -19.66 -1.90
CA SER A 233 -11.37 -21.04 -1.60
C SER A 233 -12.84 -21.32 -1.92
N ILE A 234 -13.16 -22.55 -2.29
CA ILE A 234 -14.53 -23.00 -2.48
C ILE A 234 -14.93 -23.80 -1.23
N GLY A 235 -16.03 -23.37 -0.58
CA GLY A 235 -16.52 -24.04 0.62
C GLY A 235 -16.95 -25.48 0.37
N SER A 236 -16.65 -26.39 1.30
CA SER A 236 -16.98 -27.84 1.17
C SER A 236 -18.48 -28.14 1.09
N LYS A 237 -19.34 -27.18 1.44
CA LYS A 237 -20.81 -27.27 1.37
C LYS A 237 -21.41 -26.50 0.20
N ALA A 238 -20.60 -26.09 -0.78
CA ALA A 238 -21.09 -25.41 -1.97
C ALA A 238 -22.04 -26.34 -2.74
N GLU A 239 -23.20 -25.82 -3.15
CA GLU A 239 -24.21 -26.59 -3.89
C GLU A 239 -23.72 -26.97 -5.28
N ASP A 240 -22.98 -26.08 -5.96
CA ASP A 240 -22.40 -26.28 -7.28
C ASP A 240 -20.91 -25.93 -7.31
N PRO A 241 -20.05 -26.83 -6.81
CA PRO A 241 -18.62 -26.56 -6.75
C PRO A 241 -17.97 -26.50 -8.15
N GLU A 242 -18.55 -27.16 -9.17
CA GLU A 242 -18.05 -27.12 -10.54
C GLU A 242 -18.24 -25.73 -11.16
N ARG A 243 -19.41 -25.13 -10.99
CA ARG A 243 -19.72 -23.78 -11.44
C ARG A 243 -18.83 -22.74 -10.74
N LEU A 244 -18.62 -22.88 -9.43
CA LEU A 244 -17.73 -22.01 -8.70
C LEU A 244 -16.27 -22.16 -9.15
N ALA A 245 -15.81 -23.37 -9.44
CA ALA A 245 -14.49 -23.60 -9.99
C ALA A 245 -14.34 -23.01 -11.40
N ALA A 246 -15.40 -23.07 -12.21
CA ALA A 246 -15.42 -22.42 -13.53
C ALA A 246 -15.36 -20.89 -13.42
N PHE A 247 -16.05 -20.30 -12.43
CA PHE A 247 -15.96 -18.86 -12.15
C PHE A 247 -14.56 -18.46 -11.70
N VAL A 248 -13.96 -19.22 -10.78
CA VAL A 248 -12.58 -18.97 -10.33
C VAL A 248 -11.60 -19.08 -11.50
N ASP A 249 -11.73 -20.10 -12.35
CA ASP A 249 -10.90 -20.26 -13.54
C ASP A 249 -11.05 -19.08 -14.53
N TRP A 250 -12.30 -18.60 -14.73
CA TRP A 250 -12.57 -17.42 -15.54
C TRP A 250 -11.90 -16.15 -14.99
N LEU A 251 -11.91 -15.94 -13.66
CA LEU A 251 -11.23 -14.80 -13.03
C LEU A 251 -9.73 -14.73 -13.36
N TYR A 252 -9.08 -15.86 -13.63
CA TYR A 252 -7.68 -15.96 -14.02
C TYR A 252 -7.47 -16.02 -15.54
N SER A 253 -8.52 -15.95 -16.34
CA SER A 253 -8.43 -15.78 -17.79
C SER A 253 -8.09 -14.31 -18.13
N PRO A 254 -7.56 -14.02 -19.33
CA PRO A 254 -7.34 -12.64 -19.77
C PRO A 254 -8.59 -11.77 -19.68
N GLU A 255 -9.76 -12.32 -20.05
CA GLU A 255 -11.04 -11.64 -19.93
C GLU A 255 -11.40 -11.38 -18.47
N GLY A 256 -11.32 -12.39 -17.60
CA GLY A 256 -11.66 -12.29 -16.17
C GLY A 256 -10.77 -11.30 -15.45
N ILE A 257 -9.47 -11.31 -15.71
CA ILE A 257 -8.52 -10.34 -15.13
C ILE A 257 -8.93 -8.92 -15.47
N ARG A 258 -9.22 -8.62 -16.75
CA ARG A 258 -9.59 -7.27 -17.19
C ARG A 258 -10.96 -6.82 -16.67
N ASN A 259 -11.89 -7.76 -16.48
CA ASN A 259 -13.24 -7.46 -15.98
C ASN A 259 -13.35 -7.42 -14.45
N ASN A 260 -12.31 -7.87 -13.72
CA ASN A 260 -12.33 -7.88 -12.27
C ASN A 260 -11.93 -6.49 -11.71
N ARG A 261 -12.87 -5.55 -11.73
CA ARG A 261 -12.71 -4.23 -11.10
C ARG A 261 -12.99 -4.28 -9.61
N ALA A 262 -12.33 -5.17 -8.91
CA ALA A 262 -12.34 -5.17 -7.46
C ALA A 262 -11.58 -3.95 -6.91
N GLN A 263 -11.86 -3.58 -5.67
CA GLN A 263 -11.21 -2.45 -4.99
C GLN A 263 -9.67 -2.52 -5.07
N THR A 264 -9.10 -3.72 -4.90
CA THR A 264 -7.66 -3.97 -4.98
C THR A 264 -7.14 -4.14 -6.42
N SER A 265 -8.02 -4.29 -7.40
CA SER A 265 -7.68 -4.44 -8.82
C SER A 265 -7.85 -3.15 -9.62
N GLY A 266 -7.82 -2.00 -8.96
CA GLY A 266 -8.25 -0.69 -9.44
C GLY A 266 -7.81 -0.22 -10.83
N GLY A 267 -6.80 -0.83 -11.42
CA GLY A 267 -6.34 -0.53 -12.78
C GLY A 267 -6.91 -1.41 -13.89
N MET A 268 -7.85 -2.32 -13.61
CA MET A 268 -8.40 -3.24 -14.62
C MET A 268 -9.40 -2.54 -15.54
N ALA A 269 -9.30 -2.79 -16.85
CA ALA A 269 -9.93 -1.97 -17.88
C ALA A 269 -11.43 -2.22 -18.09
N GLY A 270 -11.97 -3.34 -17.61
CA GLY A 270 -13.34 -3.75 -17.91
C GLY A 270 -13.47 -4.51 -19.23
N PRO A 271 -14.68 -4.65 -19.80
CA PRO A 271 -14.95 -5.40 -21.03
C PRO A 271 -14.32 -4.76 -22.27
N GLU A 272 -13.65 -5.58 -23.08
CA GLU A 272 -13.22 -5.20 -24.43
C GLU A 272 -14.44 -4.89 -25.31
N GLY A 273 -14.34 -3.87 -26.16
CA GLY A 273 -15.43 -3.39 -27.01
C GLY A 273 -16.37 -2.39 -26.31
N LEU A 274 -16.46 -2.42 -24.97
CA LEU A 274 -17.22 -1.44 -24.19
C LEU A 274 -16.28 -0.38 -23.61
N CYS A 275 -15.34 -0.81 -22.78
CA CYS A 275 -14.48 0.11 -22.03
C CYS A 275 -13.17 0.42 -22.77
N TRP A 276 -12.68 -0.51 -23.56
CA TRP A 276 -11.39 -0.42 -24.24
C TRP A 276 -11.32 -1.28 -25.50
N GLU A 277 -10.35 -0.98 -26.35
CA GLU A 277 -10.06 -1.73 -27.58
C GLU A 277 -8.55 -1.72 -27.85
N TYR A 278 -8.08 -2.61 -28.75
CA TYR A 278 -6.73 -2.55 -29.31
C TYR A 278 -6.69 -1.67 -30.55
N GLY A 279 -5.79 -0.68 -30.57
CA GLY A 279 -5.42 0.10 -31.75
C GLY A 279 -4.10 -0.38 -32.38
N GLU A 280 -3.59 0.40 -33.32
CA GLU A 280 -2.29 0.16 -33.98
C GLU A 280 -1.12 0.32 -32.98
N ASP A 281 -1.23 1.28 -32.06
CA ASP A 281 -0.20 1.61 -31.06
C ASP A 281 -0.42 0.93 -29.69
N GLY A 282 -1.37 0.00 -29.60
CA GLY A 282 -1.69 -0.72 -28.37
C GLY A 282 -3.11 -0.48 -27.84
N PRO A 283 -3.40 -0.89 -26.60
CA PRO A 283 -4.74 -0.75 -26.02
C PRO A 283 -5.06 0.71 -25.69
N TYR A 284 -6.32 1.10 -25.87
CA TYR A 284 -6.82 2.43 -25.54
C TYR A 284 -8.24 2.38 -24.99
N LEU A 285 -8.64 3.39 -24.21
CA LEU A 285 -10.01 3.51 -23.69
C LEU A 285 -10.96 4.04 -24.77
N THR A 286 -12.12 3.40 -24.91
CA THR A 286 -13.24 3.91 -25.69
C THR A 286 -13.79 5.20 -25.08
N ASP A 287 -14.71 5.89 -25.74
CA ASP A 287 -15.36 7.08 -25.16
C ASP A 287 -16.22 6.72 -23.93
N PHE A 288 -16.81 5.51 -23.91
CA PHE A 288 -17.47 4.99 -22.71
C PHE A 288 -16.44 4.73 -21.60
N GLY A 289 -15.35 4.02 -21.92
CA GLY A 289 -14.30 3.70 -20.97
C GLY A 289 -13.67 4.93 -20.33
N LYS A 290 -13.40 5.99 -21.12
CA LYS A 290 -12.87 7.27 -20.61
C LYS A 290 -13.75 7.87 -19.54
N LYS A 291 -15.06 7.87 -19.72
CA LYS A 291 -16.01 8.38 -18.73
C LYS A 291 -16.11 7.46 -17.52
N ALA A 292 -16.43 6.20 -17.76
CA ALA A 292 -16.69 5.21 -16.71
C ALA A 292 -15.48 4.91 -15.83
N LEU A 293 -14.28 4.79 -16.43
CA LEU A 293 -13.05 4.42 -15.70
C LEU A 293 -12.36 5.62 -15.05
N LEU A 294 -12.63 6.83 -15.53
CA LEU A 294 -12.08 8.07 -14.97
C LEU A 294 -13.03 8.81 -14.01
N GLY A 295 -14.13 8.14 -13.60
CA GLY A 295 -14.95 8.56 -12.46
C GLY A 295 -16.33 9.15 -12.77
N GLU A 296 -16.78 9.17 -14.05
CA GLU A 296 -18.16 9.53 -14.35
C GLU A 296 -19.08 8.32 -14.18
N ASP A 297 -20.24 8.52 -13.55
CA ASP A 297 -21.29 7.51 -13.51
C ASP A 297 -22.10 7.58 -14.81
N VAL A 298 -21.92 6.57 -15.67
CA VAL A 298 -22.51 6.52 -17.01
C VAL A 298 -23.44 5.32 -17.15
N GLU A 299 -24.56 5.55 -17.86
CA GLU A 299 -25.50 4.47 -18.23
C GLU A 299 -24.79 3.47 -19.16
N VAL A 300 -24.93 2.18 -18.83
CA VAL A 300 -24.41 1.10 -19.67
C VAL A 300 -25.27 0.98 -20.93
N PRO A 301 -24.67 0.89 -22.16
CA PRO A 301 -25.44 0.68 -23.38
C PRO A 301 -26.34 -0.56 -23.30
N GLU A 302 -27.56 -0.51 -23.85
CA GLU A 302 -28.59 -1.53 -23.68
C GLU A 302 -28.13 -2.94 -24.12
N GLU A 303 -27.25 -3.01 -25.12
CA GLU A 303 -26.65 -4.27 -25.61
C GLU A 303 -25.67 -4.91 -24.61
N TRP A 304 -25.16 -4.15 -23.64
CA TRP A 304 -24.24 -4.60 -22.60
C TRP A 304 -24.93 -4.84 -21.25
N GLY A 305 -26.12 -4.28 -21.05
CA GLY A 305 -26.86 -4.46 -19.80
C GLY A 305 -27.84 -3.34 -19.49
N LYS A 306 -28.11 -3.14 -18.23
CA LYS A 306 -28.99 -2.08 -17.70
C LYS A 306 -28.37 -1.46 -16.46
N GLY A 307 -28.73 -0.20 -16.20
CA GLY A 307 -28.25 0.56 -15.05
C GLY A 307 -26.95 1.28 -15.36
N THR A 308 -26.31 1.80 -14.33
CA THR A 308 -25.07 2.56 -14.45
C THR A 308 -23.83 1.68 -14.31
N TRP A 309 -22.70 2.15 -14.81
CA TRP A 309 -21.42 1.45 -14.69
C TRP A 309 -21.04 1.14 -13.23
N SER A 310 -21.29 2.10 -12.32
CA SER A 310 -20.97 1.95 -10.90
C SER A 310 -21.75 0.82 -10.22
N GLU A 311 -22.99 0.57 -10.64
CA GLU A 311 -23.82 -0.53 -10.12
C GLU A 311 -23.28 -1.91 -10.52
N GLY A 312 -22.52 -1.99 -11.62
CA GLY A 312 -21.92 -3.23 -12.13
C GLY A 312 -20.51 -3.52 -11.62
N ILE A 313 -19.88 -2.61 -10.88
CA ILE A 313 -18.54 -2.81 -10.37
C ILE A 313 -18.49 -3.97 -9.36
N SER A 314 -17.51 -4.87 -9.55
CA SER A 314 -17.30 -6.00 -8.65
C SER A 314 -17.01 -5.55 -7.22
N ALA A 315 -17.76 -6.10 -6.26
CA ALA A 315 -17.48 -5.97 -4.82
C ALA A 315 -16.43 -6.99 -4.31
N LEU A 316 -15.87 -7.80 -5.20
CA LEU A 316 -14.86 -8.81 -4.89
C LEU A 316 -13.52 -8.10 -4.60
N ASN A 317 -13.14 -8.01 -3.33
CA ASN A 317 -11.85 -7.44 -2.92
C ASN A 317 -10.72 -8.47 -3.09
N TYR A 318 -10.37 -8.79 -4.35
CA TYR A 318 -9.43 -9.84 -4.69
C TYR A 318 -8.77 -9.57 -6.05
N SER A 319 -7.46 -9.29 -6.05
CA SER A 319 -6.65 -9.14 -7.26
C SER A 319 -6.09 -10.49 -7.68
N THR A 320 -6.42 -10.96 -8.88
CA THR A 320 -5.92 -12.25 -9.38
C THR A 320 -4.44 -12.20 -9.74
N VAL A 321 -4.02 -11.10 -10.37
CA VAL A 321 -2.62 -10.90 -10.79
C VAL A 321 -2.08 -9.57 -10.26
N ALA A 322 -0.75 -9.46 -10.20
CA ALA A 322 -0.06 -8.22 -9.86
C ALA A 322 -0.36 -7.12 -10.89
N SER A 323 -0.33 -5.84 -10.48
CA SER A 323 -0.63 -4.72 -11.36
C SER A 323 0.34 -4.58 -12.53
N CYS A 324 1.58 -5.05 -12.38
CA CYS A 324 2.61 -5.07 -13.42
C CYS A 324 2.49 -6.25 -14.40
N GLU A 325 1.54 -7.19 -14.20
CA GLU A 325 1.40 -8.36 -15.07
C GLU A 325 0.96 -7.94 -16.47
N LEU A 326 1.52 -8.64 -17.48
CA LEU A 326 1.27 -8.36 -18.89
C LEU A 326 0.31 -9.38 -19.51
N ASP A 327 -0.44 -8.93 -20.50
CA ASP A 327 -1.26 -9.79 -21.34
C ASP A 327 -0.41 -10.55 -22.40
N GLU A 328 -1.06 -11.39 -23.20
CA GLU A 328 -0.43 -12.18 -24.26
C GLU A 328 0.23 -11.33 -25.35
N LYS A 329 -0.15 -10.05 -25.48
CA LYS A 329 0.41 -9.09 -26.44
C LYS A 329 1.53 -8.24 -25.84
N GLY A 330 1.83 -8.41 -24.54
CA GLY A 330 2.87 -7.70 -23.83
C GLY A 330 2.43 -6.34 -23.24
N TYR A 331 1.12 -6.07 -23.17
CA TYR A 331 0.58 -4.87 -22.54
C TYR A 331 0.12 -5.14 -21.11
N PRO A 332 0.29 -4.17 -20.19
CA PRO A 332 -0.22 -4.31 -18.83
C PRO A 332 -1.74 -4.57 -18.79
N TYR A 333 -2.19 -5.46 -17.90
CA TYR A 333 -3.62 -5.60 -17.62
C TYR A 333 -4.20 -4.33 -17.00
N ALA A 334 -3.39 -3.62 -16.20
CA ALA A 334 -3.77 -2.35 -15.59
C ALA A 334 -3.79 -1.22 -16.64
N TYR A 335 -4.98 -0.69 -16.95
CA TYR A 335 -5.14 0.37 -17.97
C TYR A 335 -4.42 1.67 -17.63
N LEU A 336 -4.23 1.96 -16.33
CA LEU A 336 -3.48 3.13 -15.85
C LEU A 336 -2.02 3.14 -16.33
N LEU A 337 -1.48 1.97 -16.71
CA LEU A 337 -0.12 1.82 -17.23
C LEU A 337 -0.02 1.91 -18.76
N TRP A 338 -1.15 2.02 -19.47
CA TRP A 338 -1.13 2.16 -20.95
C TRP A 338 -0.65 3.54 -21.35
N ASP A 339 0.20 3.62 -22.36
CA ASP A 339 0.70 4.90 -22.88
C ASP A 339 -0.44 5.82 -23.35
N SER A 340 -1.49 5.24 -23.93
CA SER A 340 -2.70 5.95 -24.34
C SER A 340 -3.46 6.60 -23.18
N VAL A 341 -3.33 6.05 -21.95
CA VAL A 341 -4.02 6.55 -20.75
C VAL A 341 -3.13 7.50 -19.96
N ARG A 342 -1.85 7.14 -19.77
CA ARG A 342 -0.90 7.96 -19.00
C ARG A 342 -0.75 9.39 -19.50
N ASN A 343 -1.01 9.60 -20.80
CA ASN A 343 -0.94 10.91 -21.44
C ASN A 343 -2.32 11.54 -21.71
N MET A 344 -3.40 10.93 -21.20
CA MET A 344 -4.75 11.40 -21.38
C MET A 344 -5.18 12.30 -20.21
N ASN A 345 -5.65 13.52 -20.54
CA ASN A 345 -6.20 14.47 -19.55
C ASN A 345 -5.27 14.79 -18.37
N ILE A 346 -3.97 14.99 -18.64
CA ILE A 346 -3.00 15.39 -17.63
C ILE A 346 -3.45 16.72 -17.01
N SER A 347 -3.63 16.73 -15.72
CA SER A 347 -4.06 17.92 -14.97
C SER A 347 -2.92 18.92 -14.78
N PRO A 348 -3.22 20.22 -14.53
CA PRO A 348 -2.21 21.20 -14.13
C PRO A 348 -1.36 20.76 -12.92
N LEU A 349 -1.94 20.01 -11.98
CA LEU A 349 -1.23 19.42 -10.86
C LEU A 349 -0.14 18.44 -11.33
N GLU A 350 -0.51 17.49 -12.19
CA GLU A 350 0.42 16.48 -12.71
C GLU A 350 1.48 17.10 -13.63
N ILE A 351 1.12 18.09 -14.45
CA ILE A 351 2.07 18.82 -15.31
C ILE A 351 3.16 19.45 -14.43
N ASP A 352 2.77 20.17 -13.40
CA ASP A 352 3.70 20.83 -12.49
C ASP A 352 4.61 19.82 -11.76
N TRP A 353 4.05 18.72 -11.26
CA TRP A 353 4.81 17.67 -10.61
C TRP A 353 5.82 17.02 -11.57
N ARG A 354 5.39 16.67 -12.79
CA ARG A 354 6.26 16.08 -13.83
C ARG A 354 7.40 17.00 -14.25
N GLU A 355 7.10 18.29 -14.41
CA GLU A 355 8.13 19.29 -14.72
C GLU A 355 9.14 19.43 -13.57
N LYS A 356 8.68 19.48 -12.33
CA LYS A 356 9.52 19.62 -11.15
C LYS A 356 10.38 18.38 -10.89
N MET A 357 9.79 17.19 -11.01
CA MET A 357 10.45 15.93 -10.68
C MET A 357 11.19 15.28 -11.88
N GLY A 358 10.92 15.70 -13.10
CA GLY A 358 11.56 15.17 -14.32
C GLY A 358 11.19 13.71 -14.61
N ALA A 359 9.97 13.30 -14.27
CA ALA A 359 9.44 11.96 -14.49
C ALA A 359 7.94 12.00 -14.78
N GLU A 360 7.41 11.00 -15.47
CA GLU A 360 5.98 10.89 -15.77
C GLU A 360 5.18 10.26 -14.61
N THR A 361 5.81 9.36 -13.85
CA THR A 361 5.19 8.67 -12.70
C THR A 361 6.13 8.67 -11.50
N THR A 362 5.56 8.46 -10.32
CA THR A 362 6.33 8.36 -9.07
C THR A 362 7.33 7.20 -9.12
N MET A 363 6.91 6.04 -9.60
CA MET A 363 7.80 4.87 -9.73
C MET A 363 8.94 5.15 -10.72
N GLU A 364 8.69 5.84 -11.82
CA GLU A 364 9.74 6.24 -12.76
C GLU A 364 10.75 7.18 -12.10
N TYR A 365 10.28 8.18 -11.34
CA TYR A 365 11.14 9.07 -10.57
C TYR A 365 12.06 8.29 -9.61
N LEU A 366 11.47 7.41 -8.82
CA LEU A 366 12.19 6.61 -7.83
C LEU A 366 13.23 5.70 -8.47
N GLN A 367 12.88 5.05 -9.58
CA GLN A 367 13.80 4.17 -10.31
C GLN A 367 14.95 4.95 -10.95
N LYS A 368 14.67 6.06 -11.65
CA LYS A 368 15.69 6.92 -12.27
C LYS A 368 16.71 7.48 -11.26
N ASN A 369 16.27 7.75 -10.04
CA ASN A 369 17.08 8.35 -9.01
C ASN A 369 17.66 7.32 -8.01
N ASN A 370 17.50 6.02 -8.25
CA ASN A 370 17.91 4.94 -7.35
C ASN A 370 17.33 5.09 -5.93
N LYS A 371 16.09 5.56 -5.82
CA LYS A 371 15.36 5.81 -4.57
C LYS A 371 14.30 4.74 -4.26
N ILE A 372 14.45 3.55 -4.82
CA ILE A 372 13.60 2.40 -4.55
C ILE A 372 14.44 1.18 -4.20
N LEU A 373 14.03 0.47 -3.19
CA LEU A 373 14.65 -0.78 -2.76
C LEU A 373 13.62 -1.90 -2.76
N VAL A 374 13.80 -2.86 -3.67
CA VAL A 374 12.84 -3.95 -3.87
C VAL A 374 13.13 -5.09 -2.92
N SER A 375 12.12 -5.50 -2.17
CA SER A 375 12.14 -6.72 -1.37
C SER A 375 11.58 -7.87 -2.22
N PRO A 376 12.40 -8.84 -2.66
CA PRO A 376 11.94 -9.93 -3.51
C PRO A 376 10.78 -10.68 -2.87
N GLY A 377 9.77 -11.01 -3.66
CA GLY A 377 8.66 -11.84 -3.20
C GLY A 377 9.11 -13.28 -2.91
N THR A 378 8.49 -13.91 -1.91
CA THR A 378 8.81 -15.29 -1.51
C THR A 378 7.59 -16.00 -0.96
N GLY A 379 7.57 -17.33 -1.10
CA GLY A 379 6.57 -18.20 -0.47
C GLY A 379 6.88 -18.58 0.98
N TYR A 380 7.91 -18.03 1.60
CA TYR A 380 8.27 -18.38 2.97
C TYR A 380 7.12 -18.09 3.95
N MET A 381 6.76 -19.11 4.72
CA MET A 381 5.80 -19.00 5.82
C MET A 381 6.49 -19.33 7.14
N ALA A 382 6.40 -18.41 8.10
CA ALA A 382 6.92 -18.65 9.43
C ALA A 382 6.19 -19.81 10.12
N PRO A 383 6.88 -20.64 10.91
CA PRO A 383 6.23 -21.65 11.75
C PRO A 383 5.20 -21.03 12.67
N GLN A 384 4.11 -21.75 12.89
CA GLN A 384 3.06 -21.29 13.82
C GLN A 384 3.58 -21.25 15.26
N GLU A 385 3.38 -20.13 15.93
CA GLU A 385 3.71 -19.97 17.35
C GLU A 385 2.85 -20.89 18.22
N ASN A 386 3.45 -21.46 19.24
CA ASN A 386 2.69 -22.14 20.27
C ASN A 386 1.87 -21.14 21.12
N SER A 387 0.97 -21.63 21.95
CA SER A 387 0.06 -20.78 22.74
C SER A 387 0.77 -19.87 23.76
N GLU A 388 1.93 -20.28 24.29
CA GLU A 388 2.74 -19.49 25.22
C GLU A 388 3.41 -18.32 24.49
N MET A 389 4.11 -18.59 23.39
CA MET A 389 4.73 -17.57 22.52
C MET A 389 3.69 -16.55 22.01
N ALA A 390 2.54 -17.04 21.53
CA ALA A 390 1.46 -16.17 21.08
C ALA A 390 0.89 -15.29 22.21
N ALA A 391 0.91 -15.76 23.46
CA ALA A 391 0.50 -14.96 24.62
C ALA A 391 1.51 -13.86 24.94
N ILE A 392 2.81 -14.18 24.95
CA ILE A 392 3.91 -13.20 25.15
C ILE A 392 3.83 -12.12 24.05
N ARG A 393 3.71 -12.52 22.78
CA ARG A 393 3.61 -11.58 21.65
C ARG A 393 2.42 -10.63 21.84
N ARG A 394 1.24 -11.13 22.21
CA ARG A 394 0.07 -10.28 22.44
C ARG A 394 0.28 -9.26 23.57
N GLN A 395 0.95 -9.66 24.64
CA GLN A 395 1.25 -8.77 25.77
C GLN A 395 2.25 -7.70 25.38
N CYS A 396 3.39 -8.07 24.75
CA CYS A 396 4.38 -7.13 24.26
C CYS A 396 3.78 -6.14 23.25
N ARG A 397 3.00 -6.64 22.27
CA ARG A 397 2.30 -5.82 21.28
C ARG A 397 1.40 -4.78 21.94
N LYS A 398 0.60 -5.18 22.92
CA LYS A 398 -0.29 -4.26 23.64
C LYS A 398 0.50 -3.13 24.31
N VAL A 399 1.57 -3.46 25.00
CA VAL A 399 2.45 -2.47 25.66
C VAL A 399 3.05 -1.53 24.61
N ILE A 400 3.65 -2.06 23.54
CA ILE A 400 4.27 -1.24 22.49
C ILE A 400 3.25 -0.28 21.88
N GLN A 401 2.06 -0.74 21.51
CA GLN A 401 1.01 0.10 20.97
C GLN A 401 0.60 1.20 21.93
N GLU A 402 0.23 0.85 23.17
CA GLU A 402 -0.22 1.82 24.18
C GLU A 402 0.83 2.89 24.46
N TYR A 403 2.09 2.50 24.64
CA TYR A 403 3.17 3.45 24.86
C TYR A 403 3.49 4.30 23.63
N SER A 404 3.49 3.72 22.41
CA SER A 404 3.73 4.48 21.18
C SER A 404 2.71 5.60 21.02
N TRP A 405 1.43 5.31 21.24
CA TRP A 405 0.38 6.34 21.23
C TRP A 405 0.63 7.41 22.30
N ASN A 406 0.95 7.02 23.54
CA ASN A 406 1.21 7.97 24.61
C ASN A 406 2.47 8.81 24.35
N ILE A 407 3.51 8.23 23.77
CA ILE A 407 4.76 8.90 23.42
C ILE A 407 4.54 10.00 22.39
N VAL A 408 3.76 9.73 21.33
CA VAL A 408 3.43 10.76 20.30
C VAL A 408 2.72 11.95 20.93
N PHE A 409 1.86 11.72 21.91
CA PHE A 409 1.09 12.77 22.62
C PHE A 409 1.68 13.20 23.94
N ALA A 410 2.94 12.86 24.24
CA ALA A 410 3.60 13.29 25.48
C ALA A 410 3.67 14.83 25.58
N ALA A 411 3.57 15.34 26.79
CA ALA A 411 3.51 16.76 27.05
C ALA A 411 4.84 17.48 26.77
N ASP A 412 5.95 16.79 27.02
CA ASP A 412 7.31 17.30 26.84
C ASP A 412 8.34 16.16 26.62
N GLU A 413 9.57 16.54 26.36
CA GLU A 413 10.67 15.59 26.10
C GLU A 413 11.01 14.71 27.32
N ALA A 414 10.83 15.21 28.53
CA ALA A 414 11.05 14.44 29.75
C ALA A 414 10.02 13.33 29.86
N GLU A 415 8.77 13.60 29.54
CA GLU A 415 7.72 12.60 29.49
C GLU A 415 7.93 11.61 28.33
N PHE A 416 8.31 12.07 27.14
CA PHE A 416 8.71 11.20 26.03
C PHE A 416 9.73 10.16 26.47
N ASN A 417 10.85 10.62 27.03
CA ASN A 417 11.94 9.75 27.50
C ASN A 417 11.47 8.78 28.58
N ARG A 418 10.72 9.25 29.57
CA ARG A 418 10.16 8.41 30.64
C ARG A 418 9.26 7.29 30.10
N LEU A 419 8.36 7.63 29.17
CA LEU A 419 7.43 6.66 28.57
C LEU A 419 8.18 5.64 27.72
N TYR A 420 9.17 6.07 26.94
CA TYR A 420 10.00 5.19 26.14
C TYR A 420 10.80 4.20 27.00
N GLU A 421 11.47 4.68 28.07
CA GLU A 421 12.21 3.84 29.00
C GLU A 421 11.28 2.82 29.69
N GLN A 422 10.09 3.26 30.07
CA GLN A 422 9.10 2.40 30.70
C GLN A 422 8.56 1.34 29.74
N MET A 423 8.27 1.69 28.48
CA MET A 423 7.92 0.74 27.42
C MET A 423 8.99 -0.35 27.26
N CYS A 424 10.25 0.07 27.10
CA CYS A 424 11.37 -0.86 26.93
C CYS A 424 11.52 -1.80 28.12
N LYS A 425 11.36 -1.29 29.36
CA LYS A 425 11.41 -2.11 30.57
C LYS A 425 10.28 -3.14 30.62
N GLU A 426 9.05 -2.70 30.44
CA GLU A 426 7.87 -3.57 30.54
C GLU A 426 7.88 -4.69 29.50
N VAL A 427 8.22 -4.38 28.23
CA VAL A 427 8.25 -5.42 27.20
C VAL A 427 9.35 -6.46 27.44
N LYS A 428 10.51 -6.04 27.97
CA LYS A 428 11.59 -6.97 28.36
C LYS A 428 11.17 -7.90 29.50
N GLU A 429 10.47 -7.37 30.50
CA GLU A 429 9.93 -8.17 31.59
C GLU A 429 8.86 -9.19 31.12
N LEU A 430 8.15 -8.90 30.02
CA LEU A 430 7.17 -9.79 29.39
C LEU A 430 7.78 -10.88 28.50
N GLY A 431 9.07 -10.82 28.18
CA GLY A 431 9.77 -11.80 27.33
C GLY A 431 9.99 -11.34 25.89
N TYR A 432 10.08 -10.04 25.65
CA TYR A 432 10.35 -9.45 24.35
C TYR A 432 11.57 -10.04 23.65
N GLU A 433 12.67 -10.24 24.36
CA GLU A 433 13.93 -10.77 23.79
C GLU A 433 13.73 -12.16 23.15
N THR A 434 12.89 -13.01 23.77
CA THR A 434 12.54 -14.32 23.17
C THR A 434 11.76 -14.16 21.87
N MET A 435 10.84 -13.19 21.79
CA MET A 435 10.10 -12.91 20.58
C MET A 435 10.98 -12.28 19.50
N LEU A 436 11.90 -11.40 19.90
CA LEU A 436 12.88 -10.79 19.00
C LEU A 436 13.78 -11.84 18.34
N ASP A 437 14.30 -12.81 19.11
CA ASP A 437 15.13 -13.90 18.59
C ASP A 437 14.37 -14.74 17.57
N ILE A 438 13.10 -15.03 17.82
CA ILE A 438 12.22 -15.75 16.88
C ILE A 438 12.00 -14.94 15.60
N ASP A 439 11.71 -13.66 15.74
CA ASP A 439 11.45 -12.77 14.59
C ASP A 439 12.71 -12.59 13.74
N LEU A 440 13.87 -12.41 14.36
CA LEU A 440 15.17 -12.35 13.67
C LEU A 440 15.49 -13.66 12.94
N TRP A 441 15.23 -14.80 13.57
CA TRP A 441 15.44 -16.10 12.93
C TRP A 441 14.53 -16.28 11.71
N ASN A 442 13.23 -15.96 11.87
CA ASN A 442 12.26 -16.04 10.77
C ASN A 442 12.58 -15.04 9.65
N ALA A 443 13.00 -13.81 9.99
CA ALA A 443 13.39 -12.80 9.01
C ALA A 443 14.56 -13.28 8.16
N LYS A 444 15.58 -13.90 8.77
CA LYS A 444 16.72 -14.50 8.06
C LYS A 444 16.31 -15.68 7.19
N LYS A 445 15.40 -16.53 7.66
CA LYS A 445 14.86 -17.63 6.85
C LYS A 445 14.04 -17.14 5.66
N LYS A 446 13.29 -16.06 5.84
CA LYS A 446 12.58 -15.39 4.75
C LYS A 446 13.55 -14.80 3.72
N GLU A 447 14.68 -14.26 4.18
CA GLU A 447 15.77 -13.78 3.32
C GLU A 447 16.37 -14.92 2.49
N ASP A 448 16.78 -16.02 3.13
CA ASP A 448 17.31 -17.20 2.43
C ASP A 448 16.36 -17.59 1.27
N ALA A 449 15.05 -17.73 1.57
CA ALA A 449 14.03 -18.09 0.59
C ALA A 449 13.81 -17.04 -0.52
N ARG A 450 14.03 -15.74 -0.24
CA ARG A 450 13.95 -14.66 -1.25
C ARG A 450 15.05 -14.80 -2.30
N TRP A 451 16.28 -15.05 -1.85
CA TRP A 451 17.42 -15.16 -2.75
C TRP A 451 17.49 -16.51 -3.47
N GLU A 452 16.83 -17.54 -2.95
CA GLU A 452 16.61 -18.80 -3.68
C GLU A 452 15.59 -18.64 -4.82
N ALA A 453 14.67 -17.65 -4.74
CA ALA A 453 13.64 -17.38 -5.73
C ALA A 453 14.10 -16.43 -6.86
N VAL A 454 15.23 -15.73 -6.68
CA VAL A 454 15.85 -14.81 -7.65
C VAL A 454 16.84 -15.56 -8.56
#